data_8f947f67dca1df6531679835ec23b69a
#
_entry.id   8f947f67dca1df6531679835ec23b69a
#
_cell.length_a   1.000
_cell.length_b   1.000
_cell.length_c   1.000
_cell.angle_alpha   90.00
_cell.angle_beta   90.00
_cell.angle_gamma   90.00
#
_symmetry.space_group_name_H-M   'P 1'
#
loop_
_entity.id
_entity.type
_entity.pdbx_description
1 polymer ?
#
loop_
_entity_poly.entity_id
_entity_poly.type
_entity_poly.pdbx_seq_one_letter_code
_entity_poly.pdbx_strand_id
1 'polypeptide(L)'
;MDALLFAPVAVAIALTPGPNNFCGLNNGIRAGVGAALVGTIGRAAAFAIFLTVSAVGLGAMLLASEAAFTAVKWVGACYLFWLGWRAWRSREFNGLEVVDGAEVAASTAPVRLWSLITQEFLLGITNPKAIILFAAIFPQFIDPVQPAARQFLILGSVYLAAEFVATAVYAAGGRQIRRFIRTSRGVVRLNKATGGFFMGAGGLLLATNR
;
A
#
# COMPACT_ATOMS: atom_id res chain seq x y z
N MET A 1 15.10 17.39 -0.17
CA MET A 1 14.01 16.43 -0.49
C MET A 1 14.52 15.44 -1.52
N ASP A 2 14.54 14.17 -1.16
CA ASP A 2 15.12 13.13 -2.04
C ASP A 2 14.01 12.26 -2.65
N ALA A 3 13.24 12.86 -3.60
CA ALA A 3 12.26 12.10 -4.38
C ALA A 3 12.90 10.89 -5.09
N LEU A 4 14.19 10.99 -5.43
CA LEU A 4 14.98 9.88 -5.98
C LEU A 4 15.18 8.75 -4.97
N LEU A 5 15.37 9.05 -3.69
CA LEU A 5 15.46 8.04 -2.63
C LEU A 5 14.08 7.48 -2.26
N PHE A 6 13.02 8.28 -2.40
CA PHE A 6 11.66 7.83 -2.13
C PHE A 6 11.13 6.88 -3.22
N ALA A 7 11.48 7.08 -4.49
CA ALA A 7 10.93 6.30 -5.59
C ALA A 7 11.11 4.76 -5.44
N PRO A 8 12.32 4.22 -5.14
CA PRO A 8 12.46 2.79 -4.91
C PRO A 8 11.68 2.29 -3.70
N VAL A 9 11.57 3.10 -2.65
CA VAL A 9 10.76 2.78 -1.45
C VAL A 9 9.27 2.74 -1.82
N ALA A 10 8.80 3.75 -2.58
CA ALA A 10 7.42 3.80 -3.07
C ALA A 10 7.06 2.57 -3.92
N VAL A 11 7.94 2.18 -4.85
CA VAL A 11 7.74 0.99 -5.69
C VAL A 11 7.73 -0.29 -4.84
N ALA A 12 8.66 -0.44 -3.91
CA ALA A 12 8.70 -1.59 -3.02
C ALA A 12 7.42 -1.72 -2.17
N ILE A 13 6.96 -0.59 -1.61
CA ILE A 13 5.71 -0.54 -0.85
C ILE A 13 4.50 -0.84 -1.75
N ALA A 14 4.42 -0.22 -2.92
CA ALA A 14 3.31 -0.44 -3.85
C ALA A 14 3.22 -1.90 -4.30
N LEU A 15 4.36 -2.54 -4.60
CA LEU A 15 4.43 -3.95 -4.99
C LEU A 15 4.20 -4.92 -3.82
N THR A 16 4.35 -4.48 -2.58
CA THR A 16 4.08 -5.32 -1.41
C THR A 16 2.62 -5.76 -1.42
N PRO A 17 2.36 -7.09 -1.31
CA PRO A 17 1.00 -7.61 -1.35
C PRO A 17 0.08 -6.98 -0.32
N GLY A 18 -1.14 -6.69 -0.74
CA GLY A 18 -2.16 -6.07 0.10
C GLY A 18 -3.54 -6.11 -0.54
N PRO A 19 -4.61 -5.72 0.20
CA PRO A 19 -5.99 -5.82 -0.27
C PRO A 19 -6.21 -5.20 -1.64
N ASN A 20 -5.71 -3.99 -1.88
CA ASN A 20 -5.84 -3.31 -3.17
C ASN A 20 -5.10 -4.03 -4.31
N ASN A 21 -3.90 -4.60 -4.05
CA ASN A 21 -3.17 -5.32 -5.09
C ASN A 21 -3.90 -6.60 -5.52
N PHE A 22 -4.60 -7.26 -4.59
CA PHE A 22 -5.44 -8.41 -4.91
C PHE A 22 -6.75 -8.02 -5.58
N CYS A 23 -7.31 -6.88 -5.22
CA CYS A 23 -8.42 -6.30 -5.96
C CYS A 23 -8.00 -6.05 -7.42
N GLY A 24 -6.87 -5.39 -7.64
CA GLY A 24 -6.29 -5.18 -8.96
C GLY A 24 -6.02 -6.48 -9.74
N LEU A 25 -5.46 -7.50 -9.07
CA LEU A 25 -5.27 -8.83 -9.62
C LEU A 25 -6.60 -9.46 -10.09
N ASN A 26 -7.61 -9.49 -9.21
CA ASN A 26 -8.92 -10.05 -9.52
C ASN A 26 -9.61 -9.27 -10.64
N ASN A 27 -9.53 -7.95 -10.62
CA ASN A 27 -10.09 -7.08 -11.66
C ASN A 27 -9.38 -7.33 -13.01
N GLY A 28 -8.05 -7.52 -12.98
CA GLY A 28 -7.28 -7.89 -14.16
C GLY A 28 -7.68 -9.26 -14.76
N ILE A 29 -7.94 -10.25 -13.92
CA ILE A 29 -8.39 -11.58 -14.35
C ILE A 29 -9.82 -11.54 -14.93
N ARG A 30 -10.71 -10.75 -14.32
CA ARG A 30 -12.14 -10.67 -14.69
C ARG A 30 -12.44 -9.75 -15.86
N ALA A 31 -11.76 -8.61 -15.92
CA ALA A 31 -12.12 -7.51 -16.83
C ALA A 31 -10.92 -6.98 -17.65
N GLY A 32 -9.75 -7.58 -17.47
CA GLY A 32 -8.52 -7.18 -18.15
C GLY A 32 -7.76 -6.05 -17.44
N VAL A 33 -6.50 -5.86 -17.87
CA VAL A 33 -5.57 -4.90 -17.25
C VAL A 33 -6.10 -3.46 -17.31
N GLY A 34 -6.70 -3.06 -18.45
CA GLY A 34 -7.25 -1.71 -18.63
C GLY A 34 -8.35 -1.39 -17.60
N ALA A 35 -9.27 -2.34 -17.38
CA ALA A 35 -10.33 -2.17 -16.37
C ALA A 35 -9.77 -2.11 -14.93
N ALA A 36 -8.75 -2.91 -14.62
CA ALA A 36 -8.07 -2.85 -13.32
C ALA A 36 -7.41 -1.48 -13.10
N LEU A 37 -6.76 -0.92 -14.12
CA LEU A 37 -6.15 0.42 -14.05
C LEU A 37 -7.21 1.52 -13.88
N VAL A 38 -8.38 1.40 -14.53
CA VAL A 38 -9.51 2.31 -14.29
C VAL A 38 -9.99 2.22 -12.84
N GLY A 39 -10.07 1.01 -12.28
CA GLY A 39 -10.37 0.82 -10.85
C GLY A 39 -9.40 1.56 -9.93
N THR A 40 -8.11 1.57 -10.27
CA THR A 40 -7.05 2.24 -9.49
C THR A 40 -7.29 3.75 -9.33
N ILE A 41 -8.10 4.39 -10.18
CA ILE A 41 -8.53 5.78 -10.00
C ILE A 41 -9.26 5.96 -8.67
N GLY A 42 -10.09 4.99 -8.28
CA GLY A 42 -10.76 5.00 -6.96
C GLY A 42 -9.77 4.96 -5.81
N ARG A 43 -8.75 4.09 -5.89
CA ARG A 43 -7.64 4.03 -4.93
C ARG A 43 -6.89 5.37 -4.88
N ALA A 44 -6.60 5.96 -6.03
CA ALA A 44 -5.93 7.24 -6.11
C ALA A 44 -6.72 8.36 -5.43
N ALA A 45 -8.05 8.36 -5.55
CA ALA A 45 -8.91 9.30 -4.84
C ALA A 45 -8.84 9.12 -3.31
N ALA A 46 -8.86 7.87 -2.81
CA ALA A 46 -8.66 7.59 -1.39
C ALA A 46 -7.30 8.08 -0.88
N PHE A 47 -6.24 7.86 -1.66
CA PHE A 47 -4.89 8.28 -1.30
C PHE A 47 -4.71 9.80 -1.39
N ALA A 48 -5.41 10.49 -2.29
CA ALA A 48 -5.44 11.94 -2.33
C ALA A 48 -6.04 12.54 -1.03
N ILE A 49 -7.05 11.88 -0.45
CA ILE A 49 -7.59 12.27 0.86
C ILE A 49 -6.51 12.12 1.94
N PHE A 50 -5.82 10.97 2.00
CA PHE A 50 -4.74 10.78 2.98
C PHE A 50 -3.59 11.76 2.80
N LEU A 51 -3.18 12.04 1.55
CA LEU A 51 -2.16 13.05 1.24
C LEU A 51 -2.57 14.43 1.76
N THR A 52 -3.82 14.83 1.54
CA THR A 52 -4.35 16.11 2.00
C THR A 52 -4.36 16.19 3.52
N VAL A 53 -4.89 15.16 4.18
CA VAL A 53 -4.93 15.08 5.66
C VAL A 53 -3.50 15.10 6.22
N SER A 54 -2.57 14.36 5.63
CA SER A 54 -1.18 14.32 6.07
C SER A 54 -0.46 15.65 5.84
N ALA A 55 -0.69 16.31 4.71
CA ALA A 55 -0.08 17.61 4.42
C ALA A 55 -0.54 18.70 5.40
N VAL A 56 -1.84 18.75 5.72
CA VAL A 56 -2.42 19.70 6.68
C VAL A 56 -2.01 19.32 8.10
N GLY A 57 -2.15 18.06 8.48
CA GLY A 57 -1.85 17.58 9.82
C GLY A 57 -0.36 17.65 10.15
N LEU A 58 0.52 17.26 9.23
CA LEU A 58 1.96 17.35 9.44
C LEU A 58 2.45 18.79 9.49
N GLY A 59 1.91 19.68 8.65
CA GLY A 59 2.22 21.11 8.72
C GLY A 59 1.92 21.69 10.11
N ALA A 60 0.73 21.37 10.64
CA ALA A 60 0.35 21.77 11.99
C ALA A 60 1.24 21.13 13.07
N MET A 61 1.61 19.87 12.92
CA MET A 61 2.41 19.11 13.89
C MET A 61 3.88 19.55 13.90
N LEU A 62 4.48 19.84 12.75
CA LEU A 62 5.86 20.37 12.66
C LEU A 62 5.99 21.76 13.30
N LEU A 63 4.91 22.55 13.25
CA LEU A 63 4.83 23.84 13.92
C LEU A 63 4.57 23.72 15.44
N ALA A 64 4.00 22.59 15.90
CA ALA A 64 3.53 22.45 17.26
C ALA A 64 4.55 21.82 18.21
N SER A 65 5.27 20.76 17.85
CA SER A 65 6.15 20.06 18.81
C SER A 65 6.98 18.93 18.20
N GLU A 66 8.28 18.93 18.48
CA GLU A 66 9.19 17.81 18.22
C GLU A 66 8.75 16.51 18.94
N ALA A 67 8.16 16.64 20.12
CA ALA A 67 7.62 15.51 20.87
C ALA A 67 6.43 14.84 20.15
N ALA A 68 5.55 15.62 19.51
CA ALA A 68 4.44 15.09 18.74
C ALA A 68 4.93 14.29 17.51
N PHE A 69 5.94 14.81 16.80
CA PHE A 69 6.57 14.10 15.70
C PHE A 69 7.19 12.78 16.15
N THR A 70 7.93 12.80 17.26
CA THR A 70 8.55 11.62 17.86
C THR A 70 7.50 10.58 18.26
N ALA A 71 6.39 11.00 18.86
CA ALA A 71 5.29 10.10 19.23
C ALA A 71 4.70 9.41 18.00
N VAL A 72 4.41 10.15 16.91
CA VAL A 72 3.90 9.56 15.65
C VAL A 72 4.90 8.60 15.03
N LYS A 73 6.20 8.92 15.06
CA LYS A 73 7.28 8.05 14.59
C LYS A 73 7.27 6.70 15.34
N TRP A 74 7.20 6.73 16.67
CA TRP A 74 7.16 5.50 17.49
C TRP A 74 5.89 4.69 17.29
N VAL A 75 4.73 5.35 17.25
CA VAL A 75 3.44 4.68 16.96
C VAL A 75 3.48 4.02 15.59
N GLY A 76 3.98 4.72 14.57
CA GLY A 76 4.12 4.19 13.22
C GLY A 76 5.07 2.98 13.16
N ALA A 77 6.23 3.07 13.81
CA ALA A 77 7.19 1.96 13.87
C ALA A 77 6.62 0.72 14.58
N CYS A 78 6.02 0.90 15.77
CA CYS A 78 5.37 -0.18 16.51
C CYS A 78 4.28 -0.87 15.66
N TYR A 79 3.51 -0.09 14.92
CA TYR A 79 2.47 -0.63 14.06
C TYR A 79 3.05 -1.37 12.85
N LEU A 80 4.14 -0.89 12.24
CA LEU A 80 4.85 -1.60 11.18
C LEU A 80 5.41 -2.93 11.69
N PHE A 81 5.96 -2.96 12.89
CA PHE A 81 6.40 -4.20 13.52
C PHE A 81 5.23 -5.16 13.78
N TRP A 82 4.12 -4.67 14.28
CA TRP A 82 2.91 -5.47 14.52
C TRP A 82 2.36 -6.06 13.22
N LEU A 83 2.25 -5.25 12.15
CA LEU A 83 1.82 -5.74 10.83
C LEU A 83 2.80 -6.75 10.25
N GLY A 84 4.09 -6.45 10.36
CA GLY A 84 5.16 -7.34 9.91
C GLY A 84 5.11 -8.69 10.62
N TRP A 85 4.98 -8.67 11.92
CA TRP A 85 4.84 -9.88 12.73
C TRP A 85 3.58 -10.68 12.41
N ARG A 86 2.45 -10.00 12.27
CA ARG A 86 1.19 -10.62 11.89
C ARG A 86 1.29 -11.29 10.51
N ALA A 87 1.84 -10.58 9.51
CA ALA A 87 2.08 -11.13 8.19
C ALA A 87 3.04 -12.33 8.23
N TRP A 88 4.15 -12.23 8.96
CA TRP A 88 5.14 -13.28 9.09
C TRP A 88 4.57 -14.60 9.67
N ARG A 89 3.65 -14.48 10.61
CA ARG A 89 2.99 -15.64 11.24
C ARG A 89 1.78 -16.15 10.49
N SER A 90 1.21 -15.36 9.57
CA SER A 90 0.01 -15.75 8.84
C SER A 90 0.31 -16.88 7.85
N ARG A 91 -0.56 -17.87 7.87
CA ARG A 91 -0.66 -18.93 6.85
C ARG A 91 -1.81 -18.69 5.88
N GLU A 92 -2.60 -17.69 6.15
CA GLU A 92 -3.74 -17.25 5.37
C GLU A 92 -3.35 -16.10 4.45
N PHE A 93 -4.08 -15.97 3.38
CA PHE A 93 -3.90 -14.90 2.43
C PHE A 93 -5.07 -13.92 2.53
N ASN A 94 -4.84 -12.71 3.08
CA ASN A 94 -5.87 -11.70 3.34
C ASN A 94 -7.11 -12.19 4.14
N GLY A 95 -6.92 -13.10 5.08
CA GLY A 95 -8.03 -13.67 5.86
C GLY A 95 -8.84 -14.72 5.11
N LEU A 96 -8.40 -15.12 3.91
CA LEU A 96 -8.96 -16.24 3.17
C LEU A 96 -8.08 -17.46 3.41
N GLU A 97 -8.66 -18.52 3.94
CA GLU A 97 -8.01 -19.83 3.94
C GLU A 97 -7.73 -20.25 2.49
N VAL A 98 -6.48 -20.58 2.22
CA VAL A 98 -6.11 -21.14 0.92
C VAL A 98 -6.56 -22.60 0.92
N VAL A 99 -7.73 -22.83 0.37
CA VAL A 99 -8.19 -24.18 0.07
C VAL A 99 -7.47 -24.63 -1.21
N ASP A 100 -6.55 -25.59 -1.09
CA ASP A 100 -5.85 -26.14 -2.23
C ASP A 100 -6.89 -26.69 -3.24
N GLY A 101 -6.88 -26.12 -4.44
CA GLY A 101 -7.75 -26.57 -5.53
C GLY A 101 -9.08 -25.81 -5.71
N ALA A 102 -9.44 -24.87 -4.84
CA ALA A 102 -10.65 -24.08 -5.05
C ALA A 102 -10.52 -23.18 -6.29
N GLU A 103 -11.29 -23.46 -7.32
CA GLU A 103 -11.48 -22.54 -8.43
C GLU A 103 -12.30 -21.36 -7.96
N VAL A 104 -11.68 -20.19 -7.89
CA VAL A 104 -12.44 -18.95 -7.79
C VAL A 104 -13.15 -18.78 -9.15
N ALA A 105 -14.40 -19.17 -9.18
CA ALA A 105 -15.24 -19.04 -10.36
C ALA A 105 -15.21 -17.58 -10.82
N ALA A 106 -14.71 -17.33 -12.02
CA ALA A 106 -14.82 -16.03 -12.65
C ALA A 106 -16.32 -15.75 -12.87
N SER A 107 -16.89 -14.82 -12.15
CA SER A 107 -18.25 -14.37 -12.41
C SER A 107 -18.33 -13.85 -13.85
N THR A 108 -19.21 -14.42 -14.65
CA THR A 108 -19.44 -14.02 -16.04
C THR A 108 -20.28 -12.76 -16.20
N ALA A 109 -20.67 -12.13 -15.09
CA ALA A 109 -21.45 -10.90 -15.11
C ALA A 109 -20.63 -9.72 -15.70
N PRO A 110 -21.25 -8.85 -16.52
CA PRO A 110 -20.56 -7.70 -17.08
C PRO A 110 -20.07 -6.79 -15.96
N VAL A 111 -18.77 -6.46 -16.01
CA VAL A 111 -18.14 -5.64 -14.97
C VAL A 111 -18.38 -4.16 -15.30
N ARG A 112 -19.07 -3.45 -14.39
CA ARG A 112 -19.24 -2.01 -14.51
C ARG A 112 -17.98 -1.30 -13.98
N LEU A 113 -17.36 -0.44 -14.79
CA LEU A 113 -16.14 0.29 -14.41
C LEU A 113 -16.34 1.10 -13.12
N TRP A 114 -17.49 1.73 -12.94
CA TRP A 114 -17.82 2.45 -11.70
C TRP A 114 -17.76 1.57 -10.45
N SER A 115 -18.22 0.33 -10.56
CA SER A 115 -18.14 -0.63 -9.46
C SER A 115 -16.68 -0.93 -9.08
N LEU A 116 -15.76 -1.00 -10.07
CA LEU A 116 -14.33 -1.20 -9.81
C LEU A 116 -13.72 0.02 -9.10
N ILE A 117 -14.08 1.23 -9.54
CA ILE A 117 -13.62 2.48 -8.91
C ILE A 117 -14.08 2.55 -7.45
N THR A 118 -15.37 2.31 -7.20
CA THR A 118 -15.93 2.33 -5.84
C THR A 118 -15.29 1.27 -4.95
N GLN A 119 -15.12 0.05 -5.46
CA GLN A 119 -14.47 -1.04 -4.73
C GLN A 119 -13.04 -0.68 -4.33
N GLU A 120 -12.24 -0.18 -5.27
CA GLU A 120 -10.84 0.22 -5.01
C GLU A 120 -10.75 1.44 -4.09
N PHE A 121 -11.70 2.37 -4.17
CA PHE A 121 -11.80 3.48 -3.24
C PHE A 121 -12.07 3.01 -1.81
N LEU A 122 -13.10 2.20 -1.61
CA LEU A 122 -13.47 1.69 -0.29
C LEU A 122 -12.35 0.84 0.33
N LEU A 123 -11.72 -0.01 -0.47
CA LEU A 123 -10.54 -0.76 -0.04
C LEU A 123 -9.35 0.17 0.26
N GLY A 124 -9.14 1.20 -0.53
CA GLY A 124 -8.06 2.17 -0.35
C GLY A 124 -8.20 2.95 0.95
N ILE A 125 -9.39 3.52 1.20
CA ILE A 125 -9.64 4.36 2.37
C ILE A 125 -9.63 3.57 3.69
N THR A 126 -9.93 2.28 3.64
CA THR A 126 -9.89 1.39 4.80
C THR A 126 -8.59 0.58 4.90
N ASN A 127 -7.66 0.77 3.95
CA ASN A 127 -6.43 -0.03 3.89
C ASN A 127 -5.44 0.40 4.99
N PRO A 128 -5.15 -0.47 5.97
CA PRO A 128 -4.22 -0.13 7.04
C PRO A 128 -2.79 0.15 6.52
N LYS A 129 -2.38 -0.50 5.42
CA LYS A 129 -1.10 -0.24 4.76
C LYS A 129 -1.00 1.21 4.29
N ALA A 130 -2.09 1.76 3.69
CA ALA A 130 -2.13 3.14 3.22
C ALA A 130 -2.11 4.13 4.39
N ILE A 131 -2.93 3.88 5.41
CA ILE A 131 -2.99 4.74 6.61
C ILE A 131 -1.59 4.93 7.19
N ILE A 132 -0.83 3.84 7.35
CA ILE A 132 0.51 3.90 7.94
C ILE A 132 1.51 4.57 7.01
N LEU A 133 1.43 4.26 5.72
CA LEU A 133 2.30 4.89 4.75
C LEU A 133 2.21 6.42 4.85
N PHE A 134 1.00 6.95 4.82
CA PHE A 134 0.77 8.39 4.83
C PHE A 134 1.01 9.01 6.22
N ALA A 135 0.73 8.30 7.31
CA ALA A 135 0.90 8.80 8.66
C ALA A 135 2.34 8.68 9.19
N ALA A 136 3.07 7.62 8.83
CA ALA A 136 4.37 7.33 9.43
C ALA A 136 5.55 7.39 8.45
N ILE A 137 5.37 6.96 7.20
CA ILE A 137 6.47 6.86 6.23
C ILE A 137 6.65 8.17 5.47
N PHE A 138 5.59 8.74 4.93
CA PHE A 138 5.66 10.00 4.19
C PHE A 138 6.34 11.14 4.94
N PRO A 139 6.02 11.40 6.24
CA PRO A 139 6.67 12.45 7.02
C PRO A 139 8.20 12.36 7.06
N GLN A 140 8.77 11.16 6.93
CA GLN A 140 10.22 10.95 6.98
C GLN A 140 10.97 11.52 5.77
N PHE A 141 10.24 11.74 4.66
CA PHE A 141 10.78 12.29 3.43
C PHE A 141 10.46 13.77 3.25
N ILE A 142 9.81 14.40 4.23
CA ILE A 142 9.46 15.83 4.22
C ILE A 142 10.56 16.63 4.91
N ASP A 143 11.11 17.59 4.20
CA ASP A 143 12.01 18.59 4.74
C ASP A 143 11.20 19.67 5.48
N PRO A 144 11.39 19.86 6.80
CA PRO A 144 10.62 20.82 7.58
C PRO A 144 10.89 22.28 7.21
N VAL A 145 12.02 22.56 6.52
CA VAL A 145 12.41 23.93 6.14
C VAL A 145 11.68 24.39 4.87
N GLN A 146 11.17 23.43 4.06
CA GLN A 146 10.51 23.73 2.79
C GLN A 146 8.98 23.59 2.88
N PRO A 147 8.21 24.23 1.96
CA PRO A 147 6.77 24.12 1.95
C PRO A 147 6.29 22.67 1.84
N ALA A 148 5.61 22.17 2.88
CA ALA A 148 5.17 20.77 2.98
C ALA A 148 4.24 20.39 1.82
N ALA A 149 3.29 21.24 1.43
CA ALA A 149 2.30 20.96 0.39
C ALA A 149 2.94 20.55 -0.94
N ARG A 150 3.99 21.26 -1.38
CA ARG A 150 4.72 20.93 -2.61
C ARG A 150 5.38 19.56 -2.54
N GLN A 151 5.97 19.25 -1.38
CA GLN A 151 6.65 17.99 -1.17
C GLN A 151 5.66 16.81 -1.15
N PHE A 152 4.52 16.99 -0.47
CA PHE A 152 3.45 15.99 -0.48
C PHE A 152 2.90 15.75 -1.88
N LEU A 153 2.74 16.79 -2.70
CA LEU A 153 2.31 16.62 -4.09
C LEU A 153 3.32 15.82 -4.91
N ILE A 154 4.62 16.09 -4.79
CA ILE A 154 5.66 15.38 -5.53
C ILE A 154 5.74 13.92 -5.06
N LEU A 155 5.89 13.67 -3.77
CA LEU A 155 5.98 12.32 -3.22
C LEU A 155 4.69 11.53 -3.49
N GLY A 156 3.53 12.18 -3.35
CA GLY A 156 2.23 11.61 -3.65
C GLY A 156 2.10 11.19 -5.11
N SER A 157 2.54 12.04 -6.04
CA SER A 157 2.54 11.71 -7.47
C SER A 157 3.44 10.52 -7.79
N VAL A 158 4.64 10.46 -7.18
CA VAL A 158 5.56 9.32 -7.32
C VAL A 158 4.92 8.04 -6.79
N TYR A 159 4.29 8.12 -5.61
CA TYR A 159 3.63 6.95 -5.02
C TYR A 159 2.41 6.49 -5.82
N LEU A 160 1.58 7.42 -6.29
CA LEU A 160 0.44 7.09 -7.15
C LEU A 160 0.91 6.43 -8.46
N ALA A 161 1.96 6.93 -9.09
CA ALA A 161 2.55 6.30 -10.28
C ALA A 161 3.01 4.86 -9.95
N ALA A 162 3.67 4.66 -8.81
CA ALA A 162 4.08 3.33 -8.36
C ALA A 162 2.88 2.38 -8.13
N GLU A 163 1.76 2.88 -7.60
CA GLU A 163 0.52 2.10 -7.43
C GLU A 163 -0.11 1.69 -8.77
N PHE A 164 -0.11 2.57 -9.78
CA PHE A 164 -0.56 2.20 -11.13
C PHE A 164 0.34 1.14 -11.75
N VAL A 165 1.66 1.27 -11.60
CA VAL A 165 2.61 0.24 -12.05
C VAL A 165 2.38 -1.08 -11.31
N ALA A 166 2.22 -1.05 -9.99
CA ALA A 166 1.93 -2.24 -9.20
C ALA A 166 0.62 -2.90 -9.66
N THR A 167 -0.46 -2.13 -9.87
CA THR A 167 -1.71 -2.66 -10.40
C THR A 167 -1.52 -3.31 -11.77
N ALA A 168 -0.76 -2.68 -12.68
CA ALA A 168 -0.48 -3.25 -13.99
C ALA A 168 0.26 -4.59 -13.88
N VAL A 169 1.28 -4.67 -13.00
CA VAL A 169 2.04 -5.90 -12.74
C VAL A 169 1.14 -7.00 -12.17
N TYR A 170 0.32 -6.69 -11.17
CA TYR A 170 -0.59 -7.67 -10.59
C TYR A 170 -1.68 -8.11 -11.56
N ALA A 171 -2.28 -7.19 -12.30
CA ALA A 171 -3.32 -7.48 -13.28
C ALA A 171 -2.79 -8.28 -14.48
N ALA A 172 -1.61 -7.93 -15.02
CA ALA A 172 -0.98 -8.64 -16.12
C ALA A 172 -0.42 -10.00 -15.68
N GLY A 173 0.18 -10.04 -14.47
CA GLY A 173 0.71 -11.27 -13.87
C GLY A 173 -0.36 -12.23 -13.33
N GLY A 174 -1.63 -11.93 -13.50
CA GLY A 174 -2.77 -12.55 -12.83
C GLY A 174 -2.74 -14.08 -12.78
N ARG A 175 -2.49 -14.75 -13.91
CA ARG A 175 -2.42 -16.23 -13.94
C ARG A 175 -1.24 -16.77 -13.15
N GLN A 176 -0.06 -16.17 -13.29
CA GLN A 176 1.18 -16.63 -12.64
C GLN A 176 1.11 -16.38 -11.13
N ILE A 177 0.69 -15.18 -10.74
CA ILE A 177 0.55 -14.80 -9.33
C ILE A 177 -0.51 -15.68 -8.67
N ARG A 178 -1.67 -15.89 -9.32
CA ARG A 178 -2.72 -16.79 -8.84
C ARG A 178 -2.20 -18.22 -8.64
N ARG A 179 -1.40 -18.74 -9.58
CA ARG A 179 -0.79 -20.09 -9.47
C ARG A 179 0.15 -20.18 -8.27
N PHE A 180 0.92 -19.10 -8.00
CA PHE A 180 1.85 -19.05 -6.88
C PHE A 180 1.14 -18.99 -5.52
N ILE A 181 0.08 -18.18 -5.40
CA ILE A 181 -0.69 -18.02 -4.15
C ILE A 181 -1.69 -19.17 -3.91
N ARG A 182 -1.93 -20.03 -4.87
CA ARG A 182 -2.73 -21.27 -4.70
C ARG A 182 -2.02 -22.32 -3.85
N THR A 183 -0.74 -22.18 -3.59
CA THR A 183 0.02 -23.12 -2.77
C THR A 183 0.24 -22.54 -1.37
N SER A 184 -0.02 -23.34 -0.33
CA SER A 184 0.25 -22.95 1.06
C SER A 184 1.71 -22.50 1.27
N ARG A 185 2.65 -23.10 0.55
CA ARG A 185 4.07 -22.69 0.57
C ARG A 185 4.30 -21.32 -0.08
N GLY A 186 3.62 -21.03 -1.17
CA GLY A 186 3.68 -19.73 -1.86
C GLY A 186 3.17 -18.61 -0.97
N VAL A 187 2.00 -18.81 -0.35
CA VAL A 187 1.40 -17.86 0.58
C VAL A 187 2.32 -17.61 1.78
N VAL A 188 2.86 -18.64 2.41
CA VAL A 188 3.79 -18.49 3.55
C VAL A 188 5.04 -17.72 3.14
N ARG A 189 5.63 -18.00 1.97
CA ARG A 189 6.81 -17.25 1.48
C ARG A 189 6.48 -15.78 1.26
N LEU A 190 5.34 -15.49 0.64
CA LEU A 190 4.89 -14.13 0.38
C LEU A 190 4.63 -13.36 1.69
N ASN A 191 3.93 -13.98 2.62
CA ASN A 191 3.66 -13.40 3.94
C ASN A 191 4.94 -13.14 4.74
N LYS A 192 5.92 -14.05 4.67
CA LYS A 192 7.25 -13.83 5.28
C LYS A 192 8.01 -12.68 4.63
N ALA A 193 8.02 -12.59 3.30
CA ALA A 193 8.65 -11.48 2.60
C ALA A 193 8.00 -10.14 2.98
N THR A 194 6.67 -10.08 2.96
CA THR A 194 5.89 -8.90 3.38
C THR A 194 6.14 -8.54 4.85
N GLY A 195 6.16 -9.56 5.73
CA GLY A 195 6.43 -9.37 7.15
C GLY A 195 7.83 -8.82 7.41
N GLY A 196 8.84 -9.40 6.75
CA GLY A 196 10.23 -8.93 6.83
C GLY A 196 10.38 -7.50 6.32
N PHE A 197 9.71 -7.15 5.22
CA PHE A 197 9.71 -5.80 4.69
C PHE A 197 9.13 -4.79 5.69
N PHE A 198 7.98 -5.05 6.28
CA PHE A 198 7.37 -4.13 7.25
C PHE A 198 8.21 -4.00 8.54
N MET A 199 8.77 -5.09 9.05
CA MET A 199 9.66 -5.03 10.22
C MET A 199 10.94 -4.26 9.89
N GLY A 200 11.52 -4.46 8.72
CA GLY A 200 12.69 -3.71 8.25
C GLY A 200 12.41 -2.22 8.10
N ALA A 201 11.25 -1.87 7.51
CA ALA A 201 10.81 -0.48 7.38
C ALA A 201 10.57 0.18 8.75
N GLY A 202 9.97 -0.55 9.72
CA GLY A 202 9.81 -0.09 11.10
C GLY A 202 11.15 0.17 11.80
N GLY A 203 12.12 -0.74 11.61
CA GLY A 203 13.49 -0.58 12.13
C GLY A 203 14.21 0.61 11.52
N LEU A 204 14.12 0.78 10.20
CA LEU A 204 14.69 1.94 9.50
C LEU A 204 14.08 3.26 10.00
N LEU A 205 12.75 3.28 10.19
CA LEU A 205 12.04 4.43 10.74
C LEU A 205 12.58 4.85 12.10
N LEU A 206 12.90 3.90 12.98
CA LEU A 206 13.47 4.19 14.31
C LEU A 206 14.94 4.60 14.22
N ALA A 207 15.70 4.07 13.27
CA ALA A 207 17.12 4.39 13.09
C ALA A 207 17.35 5.78 12.48
N THR A 208 16.35 6.36 11.81
CA THR A 208 16.45 7.70 11.25
C THR A 208 16.37 8.74 12.37
N ASN A 209 17.53 9.29 12.75
CA ASN A 209 17.61 10.42 13.68
C ASN A 209 17.31 11.72 12.91
N ARG A 210 16.33 12.43 13.39
CA ARG A 210 16.17 13.89 13.17
C ARG A 210 16.33 14.59 14.47
#